data_5e435b5a8b371ca1bbd5942a3fec8daf
#
_entry.id   5e435b5a8b371ca1bbd5942a3fec8daf
#
_cell.length_a   1.000
_cell.length_b   1.000
_cell.length_c   1.000
_cell.angle_alpha   90.00
_cell.angle_beta   90.00
_cell.angle_gamma   90.00
#
_symmetry.space_group_name_H-M   'P 1'
#
loop_
_entity.id
_entity.type
_entity.pdbx_description
1 polymer ?
#
loop_
_entity_poly.entity_id
_entity_poly.type
_entity_poly.pdbx_seq_one_letter_code
_entity_poly.pdbx_strand_id
1 'polypeptide(L)'
;MKLGLLTTVNTNIGDDFIREGLLRCVRAMAPEVRLELVTVNKHWPEEIYPRWHPLRVFDKKRFKPRWLSKPLRLVADRWLPPLGFSAFDDCDLLVQCGTPVLWPGCRASEWADRIWRDVFARLARRGKPVLNLGGGACYPLERLPETLVNDPDEEFVRLMLSTARLTTVRDPLAGRLLSSAGGAAPVLCCPALLAGQAWVVDARPTTKVVVNYMAGAGHYDWDQAVDARQWETVMRKTVSYLQQSGWQPFLLAHNQKELALAAELWPDLPRARATSVSHYFDLVRDAAFGVCNRLHASMALAGLGIPAITVGTDSRIFMVQMTGQPVFYVKDATVDRLVAAIDGLWEHREAESQRLLTLRENTWQEHLRYLRPFFGALKTAAP
;
A
#
# COMPACT_ATOMS: atom_id res chain seq x y z
N MET A 1 -12.28 -22.08 2.29
CA MET A 1 -12.74 -20.68 2.40
C MET A 1 -12.33 -19.91 1.15
N LYS A 2 -13.27 -19.25 0.53
CA LYS A 2 -13.05 -18.43 -0.67
C LYS A 2 -13.03 -16.97 -0.30
N LEU A 3 -11.87 -16.31 -0.49
CA LEU A 3 -11.63 -14.93 -0.11
C LEU A 3 -11.58 -14.03 -1.35
N GLY A 4 -12.50 -13.06 -1.43
CA GLY A 4 -12.49 -12.02 -2.45
C GLY A 4 -11.58 -10.87 -2.04
N LEU A 5 -10.59 -10.55 -2.86
CA LEU A 5 -9.64 -9.47 -2.62
C LEU A 5 -9.75 -8.37 -3.68
N LEU A 6 -10.05 -7.16 -3.25
CA LEU A 6 -9.85 -5.95 -4.03
C LEU A 6 -8.49 -5.35 -3.64
N THR A 7 -7.56 -5.33 -4.57
CA THR A 7 -6.19 -4.81 -4.33
C THR A 7 -5.55 -4.33 -5.62
N THR A 8 -4.36 -3.78 -5.54
CA THR A 8 -3.53 -3.51 -6.71
C THR A 8 -2.68 -4.76 -7.01
N VAL A 9 -2.63 -5.19 -8.26
CA VAL A 9 -1.87 -6.37 -8.70
C VAL A 9 -0.97 -6.00 -9.87
N ASN A 10 0.28 -6.45 -9.84
CA ASN A 10 1.27 -6.32 -10.93
C ASN A 10 1.58 -4.88 -11.37
N THR A 11 1.36 -3.88 -10.52
CA THR A 11 1.64 -2.48 -10.83
C THR A 11 2.70 -1.89 -9.91
N ASN A 12 2.65 -2.21 -8.62
CA ASN A 12 3.56 -1.70 -7.60
C ASN A 12 3.75 -2.74 -6.49
N ILE A 13 4.97 -3.20 -6.29
CA ILE A 13 5.31 -4.20 -5.27
C ILE A 13 4.94 -3.74 -3.84
N GLY A 14 4.83 -2.44 -3.59
CA GLY A 14 4.40 -1.90 -2.30
C GLY A 14 3.00 -2.37 -1.89
N ASP A 15 2.08 -2.49 -2.85
CA ASP A 15 0.73 -3.01 -2.59
C ASP A 15 0.76 -4.53 -2.39
N ASP A 16 1.72 -5.23 -3.02
CA ASP A 16 1.93 -6.66 -2.80
C ASP A 16 2.42 -6.94 -1.37
N PHE A 17 3.24 -6.05 -0.77
CA PHE A 17 3.62 -6.17 0.65
C PHE A 17 2.42 -6.08 1.57
N ILE A 18 1.49 -5.14 1.32
CA ILE A 18 0.27 -5.02 2.14
C ILE A 18 -0.56 -6.30 2.03
N ARG A 19 -0.78 -6.77 0.80
CA ARG A 19 -1.53 -8.00 0.53
C ARG A 19 -0.91 -9.20 1.22
N GLU A 20 0.41 -9.39 1.10
CA GLU A 20 1.10 -10.52 1.73
C GLU A 20 1.00 -10.44 3.26
N GLY A 21 1.21 -9.27 3.87
CA GLY A 21 1.06 -9.08 5.31
C GLY A 21 -0.34 -9.45 5.81
N LEU A 22 -1.39 -8.98 5.14
CA LEU A 22 -2.77 -9.33 5.49
C LEU A 22 -3.08 -10.81 5.25
N LEU A 23 -2.61 -11.41 4.15
CA LEU A 23 -2.80 -12.84 3.89
C LEU A 23 -2.10 -13.71 4.93
N ARG A 24 -0.96 -13.30 5.47
CA ARG A 24 -0.31 -13.98 6.59
C ARG A 24 -1.20 -13.98 7.83
N CYS A 25 -1.79 -12.83 8.17
CA CYS A 25 -2.75 -12.76 9.28
C CYS A 25 -3.94 -13.71 9.05
N VAL A 26 -4.51 -13.72 7.85
CA VAL A 26 -5.63 -14.62 7.51
C VAL A 26 -5.24 -16.08 7.63
N ARG A 27 -4.09 -16.49 7.09
CA ARG A 27 -3.60 -17.87 7.18
C ARG A 27 -3.35 -18.30 8.62
N ALA A 28 -2.80 -17.42 9.46
CA ALA A 28 -2.58 -17.72 10.87
C ALA A 28 -3.89 -17.87 11.66
N MET A 29 -4.96 -17.18 11.26
CA MET A 29 -6.27 -17.29 11.89
C MET A 29 -7.01 -18.57 11.54
N ALA A 30 -6.73 -19.15 10.37
CA ALA A 30 -7.39 -20.33 9.85
C ALA A 30 -6.39 -21.30 9.18
N PRO A 31 -5.40 -21.84 9.92
CA PRO A 31 -4.32 -22.64 9.34
C PRO A 31 -4.82 -23.94 8.69
N GLU A 32 -5.90 -24.52 9.21
CA GLU A 32 -6.50 -25.76 8.70
C GLU A 32 -7.42 -25.54 7.49
N VAL A 33 -7.69 -24.27 7.14
CA VAL A 33 -8.63 -23.96 6.06
C VAL A 33 -7.88 -23.70 4.77
N ARG A 34 -8.16 -24.50 3.74
CA ARG A 34 -7.68 -24.23 2.39
C ARG A 34 -8.23 -22.90 1.90
N LEU A 35 -7.34 -21.91 1.67
CA LEU A 35 -7.69 -20.58 1.21
C LEU A 35 -7.66 -20.51 -0.31
N GLU A 36 -8.82 -20.26 -0.92
CA GLU A 36 -8.96 -19.93 -2.34
C GLU A 36 -9.08 -18.41 -2.49
N LEU A 37 -8.24 -17.81 -3.34
CA LEU A 37 -8.21 -16.36 -3.54
C LEU A 37 -8.87 -15.98 -4.86
N VAL A 38 -9.84 -15.08 -4.80
CA VAL A 38 -10.39 -14.39 -5.96
C VAL A 38 -9.93 -12.93 -5.90
N THR A 39 -8.96 -12.58 -6.74
CA THR A 39 -8.35 -11.24 -6.71
C THR A 39 -8.83 -10.40 -7.89
N VAL A 40 -9.29 -9.18 -7.60
CA VAL A 40 -9.64 -8.17 -8.59
C VAL A 40 -8.72 -6.97 -8.44
N ASN A 41 -8.14 -6.53 -9.57
CA ASN A 41 -7.31 -5.33 -9.57
C ASN A 41 -8.20 -4.09 -9.56
N LYS A 42 -7.98 -3.20 -8.59
CA LYS A 42 -8.75 -1.96 -8.46
C LYS A 42 -8.67 -1.05 -9.69
N HIS A 43 -7.59 -1.11 -10.46
CA HIS A 43 -7.41 -0.34 -11.70
C HIS A 43 -8.16 -0.95 -12.91
N TRP A 44 -8.74 -2.14 -12.71
CA TRP A 44 -9.52 -2.88 -13.71
C TRP A 44 -10.81 -3.43 -13.06
N PRO A 45 -11.63 -2.55 -12.44
CA PRO A 45 -12.78 -2.98 -11.63
C PRO A 45 -13.82 -3.77 -12.43
N GLU A 46 -13.86 -3.60 -13.74
CA GLU A 46 -14.72 -4.37 -14.63
C GLU A 46 -14.37 -5.87 -14.67
N GLU A 47 -13.18 -6.25 -14.22
CA GLU A 47 -12.76 -7.67 -14.11
C GLU A 47 -13.56 -8.45 -13.06
N ILE A 48 -14.27 -7.76 -12.17
CA ILE A 48 -15.19 -8.40 -11.24
C ILE A 48 -16.38 -9.07 -11.94
N TYR A 49 -16.73 -8.62 -13.13
CA TYR A 49 -17.80 -9.20 -13.93
C TYR A 49 -17.32 -10.33 -14.85
N PRO A 50 -18.16 -11.33 -15.16
CA PRO A 50 -17.86 -12.34 -16.16
C PRO A 50 -17.47 -11.73 -17.51
N ARG A 51 -16.71 -12.47 -18.33
CA ARG A 51 -16.23 -11.96 -19.63
C ARG A 51 -17.33 -11.51 -20.58
N TRP A 52 -18.49 -12.14 -20.50
CA TRP A 52 -19.67 -11.85 -21.32
C TRP A 52 -20.51 -10.67 -20.80
N HIS A 53 -20.25 -10.19 -19.58
CA HIS A 53 -21.06 -9.13 -19.00
C HIS A 53 -20.86 -7.80 -19.73
N PRO A 54 -21.94 -7.06 -20.10
CA PRO A 54 -21.83 -5.84 -20.90
C PRO A 54 -20.90 -4.78 -20.31
N LEU A 55 -20.88 -4.60 -19.00
CA LEU A 55 -19.98 -3.65 -18.33
C LEU A 55 -18.50 -3.99 -18.54
N ARG A 56 -18.16 -5.26 -18.75
CA ARG A 56 -16.81 -5.71 -19.06
C ARG A 56 -16.54 -5.69 -20.55
N VAL A 57 -17.52 -6.05 -21.38
CA VAL A 57 -17.42 -6.03 -22.84
C VAL A 57 -17.20 -4.61 -23.34
N PHE A 58 -17.98 -3.64 -22.83
CA PHE A 58 -17.93 -2.24 -23.25
C PHE A 58 -16.97 -1.37 -22.44
N ASP A 59 -16.02 -1.97 -21.73
CA ASP A 59 -14.99 -1.21 -21.03
C ASP A 59 -14.20 -0.34 -22.01
N LYS A 60 -14.15 0.97 -21.71
CA LYS A 60 -13.48 1.99 -22.55
C LYS A 60 -11.97 1.74 -22.75
N LYS A 61 -11.32 0.95 -21.91
CA LYS A 61 -9.91 0.59 -22.07
C LYS A 61 -9.71 -0.54 -23.09
N ARG A 62 -10.73 -1.40 -23.26
CA ARG A 62 -10.68 -2.64 -24.08
C ARG A 62 -11.53 -2.57 -25.34
N PHE A 63 -12.68 -1.87 -25.30
CA PHE A 63 -13.64 -1.81 -26.41
C PHE A 63 -13.17 -0.85 -27.52
N LYS A 64 -13.22 -1.31 -28.75
CA LYS A 64 -12.97 -0.49 -29.95
C LYS A 64 -14.17 -0.60 -30.88
N PRO A 65 -14.65 0.51 -31.46
CA PRO A 65 -14.17 1.89 -31.33
C PRO A 65 -14.59 2.55 -29.99
N ARG A 66 -13.66 3.31 -29.40
CA ARG A 66 -13.82 3.91 -28.05
C ARG A 66 -15.00 4.88 -27.92
N TRP A 67 -15.41 5.53 -29.01
CA TRP A 67 -16.53 6.48 -28.99
C TRP A 67 -17.89 5.82 -28.72
N LEU A 68 -18.07 4.55 -29.10
CA LEU A 68 -19.25 3.76 -28.79
C LEU A 68 -19.26 3.19 -27.36
N SER A 69 -18.12 3.07 -26.71
CA SER A 69 -18.04 2.46 -25.38
C SER A 69 -18.81 3.26 -24.33
N LYS A 70 -18.78 4.59 -24.39
CA LYS A 70 -19.45 5.46 -23.42
C LYS A 70 -20.98 5.35 -23.47
N PRO A 71 -21.66 5.49 -24.64
CA PRO A 71 -23.09 5.34 -24.68
C PRO A 71 -23.56 3.92 -24.37
N LEU A 72 -22.88 2.88 -24.89
CA LEU A 72 -23.24 1.50 -24.61
C LEU A 72 -23.06 1.16 -23.11
N ARG A 73 -22.04 1.70 -22.47
CA ARG A 73 -21.83 1.55 -21.04
C ARG A 73 -22.90 2.27 -20.22
N LEU A 74 -23.32 3.49 -20.62
CA LEU A 74 -24.40 4.21 -19.95
C LEU A 74 -25.72 3.42 -20.03
N VAL A 75 -26.03 2.82 -21.19
CA VAL A 75 -27.18 1.94 -21.33
C VAL A 75 -27.04 0.71 -20.42
N ALA A 76 -25.89 0.06 -20.44
CA ALA A 76 -25.61 -1.09 -19.57
C ALA A 76 -25.71 -0.73 -18.09
N ASP A 77 -25.18 0.43 -17.67
CA ASP A 77 -25.26 0.93 -16.30
C ASP A 77 -26.71 1.19 -15.84
N ARG A 78 -27.56 1.63 -16.75
CA ARG A 78 -28.93 2.00 -16.43
C ARG A 78 -29.90 0.81 -16.45
N TRP A 79 -29.71 -0.12 -17.40
CA TRP A 79 -30.66 -1.20 -17.68
C TRP A 79 -30.21 -2.56 -17.19
N LEU A 80 -28.93 -2.70 -16.87
CA LEU A 80 -28.34 -3.89 -16.29
C LEU A 80 -27.76 -3.54 -14.88
N PRO A 81 -28.60 -2.98 -13.98
CA PRO A 81 -28.18 -2.88 -12.60
C PRO A 81 -27.76 -4.29 -12.17
N PRO A 82 -26.86 -4.44 -11.25
CA PRO A 82 -26.07 -5.65 -11.02
C PRO A 82 -26.94 -6.89 -11.06
N LEU A 83 -26.93 -7.60 -12.17
CA LEU A 83 -27.65 -8.86 -12.37
C LEU A 83 -27.13 -9.96 -11.44
N GLY A 84 -26.39 -9.56 -10.39
CA GLY A 84 -25.96 -10.45 -9.34
C GLY A 84 -24.82 -11.38 -9.73
N PHE A 85 -24.16 -11.14 -10.85
CA PHE A 85 -23.05 -11.98 -11.31
C PHE A 85 -21.72 -11.26 -11.16
N SER A 86 -21.07 -11.43 -10.02
CA SER A 86 -19.69 -10.97 -9.83
C SER A 86 -18.80 -12.13 -9.42
N ALA A 87 -17.50 -11.99 -9.66
CA ALA A 87 -16.50 -12.97 -9.22
C ALA A 87 -16.49 -13.16 -7.68
N PHE A 88 -17.10 -12.24 -6.94
CA PHE A 88 -17.17 -12.26 -5.48
C PHE A 88 -18.46 -12.88 -4.92
N ASP A 89 -19.43 -13.25 -5.76
CA ASP A 89 -20.71 -13.76 -5.28
C ASP A 89 -20.58 -15.06 -4.49
N ASP A 90 -19.63 -15.92 -4.86
CA ASP A 90 -19.34 -17.18 -4.18
C ASP A 90 -18.28 -17.06 -3.07
N CYS A 91 -17.76 -15.85 -2.81
CA CYS A 91 -16.78 -15.67 -1.73
C CYS A 91 -17.45 -15.70 -0.37
N ASP A 92 -16.74 -16.27 0.61
CA ASP A 92 -17.17 -16.31 2.01
C ASP A 92 -16.91 -15.00 2.73
N LEU A 93 -15.85 -14.29 2.33
CA LEU A 93 -15.38 -13.03 2.90
C LEU A 93 -14.82 -12.13 1.81
N LEU A 94 -15.11 -10.84 1.90
CA LEU A 94 -14.64 -9.83 0.96
C LEU A 94 -13.72 -8.85 1.66
N VAL A 95 -12.57 -8.57 1.06
CA VAL A 95 -11.57 -7.66 1.63
C VAL A 95 -11.10 -6.64 0.58
N GLN A 96 -11.25 -5.36 0.88
CA GLN A 96 -10.40 -4.35 0.28
C GLN A 96 -9.08 -4.34 1.03
N CYS A 97 -7.98 -4.57 0.31
CA CYS A 97 -6.66 -4.76 0.87
C CYS A 97 -5.80 -3.54 0.58
N GLY A 98 -5.53 -2.75 1.61
CA GLY A 98 -4.62 -1.62 1.57
C GLY A 98 -5.04 -0.51 0.60
N THR A 99 -4.05 0.19 0.07
CA THR A 99 -4.15 1.33 -0.84
C THR A 99 -4.60 2.63 -0.16
N PRO A 100 -4.25 3.81 -0.70
CA PRO A 100 -4.96 5.02 -0.34
C PRO A 100 -6.44 4.86 -0.72
N VAL A 101 -7.33 5.10 0.21
CA VAL A 101 -8.78 5.11 -0.01
C VAL A 101 -9.35 6.53 0.14
N LEU A 102 -8.59 7.41 0.78
CA LEU A 102 -8.94 8.80 1.06
C LEU A 102 -7.95 9.72 0.33
N TRP A 103 -8.43 10.46 -0.65
CA TRP A 103 -7.71 11.51 -1.37
C TRP A 103 -8.72 12.49 -1.98
N PRO A 104 -8.30 13.70 -2.40
CA PRO A 104 -9.21 14.64 -3.06
C PRO A 104 -9.86 14.03 -4.29
N GLY A 105 -11.19 13.89 -4.28
CA GLY A 105 -11.94 13.26 -5.35
C GLY A 105 -11.95 11.72 -5.29
N CYS A 106 -11.79 11.10 -4.15
CA CYS A 106 -11.79 9.64 -3.99
C CYS A 106 -13.10 8.99 -4.49
N ARG A 107 -14.23 9.70 -4.43
CA ARG A 107 -15.51 9.27 -4.97
C ARG A 107 -15.46 9.02 -6.49
N ALA A 108 -14.64 9.76 -7.22
CA ALA A 108 -14.48 9.59 -8.66
C ALA A 108 -13.60 8.40 -9.07
N SER A 109 -13.12 7.61 -8.11
CA SER A 109 -12.33 6.42 -8.37
C SER A 109 -13.08 5.42 -9.24
N GLU A 110 -12.37 4.78 -10.17
CA GLU A 110 -12.95 3.79 -11.09
C GLU A 110 -13.66 2.63 -10.34
N TRP A 111 -13.21 2.31 -9.14
CA TRP A 111 -13.70 1.21 -8.31
C TRP A 111 -14.76 1.62 -7.27
N ALA A 112 -14.96 2.93 -7.03
CA ALA A 112 -15.90 3.41 -6.02
C ALA A 112 -17.33 2.89 -6.24
N ASP A 113 -17.91 3.14 -7.41
CA ASP A 113 -19.25 2.65 -7.72
C ASP A 113 -19.26 1.16 -8.07
N ARG A 114 -18.34 0.72 -8.94
CA ARG A 114 -18.32 -0.66 -9.45
C ARG A 114 -18.14 -1.70 -8.36
N ILE A 115 -17.29 -1.43 -7.40
CA ILE A 115 -16.99 -2.40 -6.34
C ILE A 115 -17.80 -2.10 -5.09
N TRP A 116 -17.72 -0.88 -4.56
CA TRP A 116 -18.34 -0.57 -3.28
C TRP A 116 -19.86 -0.49 -3.37
N ARG A 117 -20.40 0.24 -4.34
CA ARG A 117 -21.86 0.41 -4.45
C ARG A 117 -22.53 -0.82 -5.07
N ASP A 118 -22.03 -1.29 -6.21
CA ASP A 118 -22.72 -2.33 -6.99
C ASP A 118 -22.46 -3.74 -6.45
N VAL A 119 -21.27 -3.99 -5.87
CA VAL A 119 -20.90 -5.34 -5.44
C VAL A 119 -20.83 -5.46 -3.92
N PHE A 120 -19.94 -4.71 -3.25
CA PHE A 120 -19.73 -4.87 -1.81
C PHE A 120 -20.98 -4.57 -0.99
N ALA A 121 -21.65 -3.42 -1.24
CA ALA A 121 -22.89 -3.08 -0.54
C ALA A 121 -24.00 -4.09 -0.82
N ARG A 122 -24.11 -4.61 -2.05
CA ARG A 122 -25.07 -5.66 -2.40
C ARG A 122 -24.80 -6.96 -1.64
N LEU A 123 -23.55 -7.41 -1.61
CA LEU A 123 -23.17 -8.66 -0.94
C LEU A 123 -23.24 -8.52 0.58
N ALA A 124 -22.92 -7.35 1.14
CA ALA A 124 -23.11 -7.06 2.56
C ALA A 124 -24.59 -7.18 2.98
N ARG A 125 -25.53 -6.65 2.17
CA ARG A 125 -26.99 -6.83 2.40
C ARG A 125 -27.44 -8.29 2.33
N ARG A 126 -26.69 -9.16 1.63
CA ARG A 126 -26.92 -10.62 1.61
C ARG A 126 -26.19 -11.36 2.74
N GLY A 127 -25.66 -10.63 3.71
CA GLY A 127 -24.99 -11.20 4.89
C GLY A 127 -23.52 -11.52 4.71
N LYS A 128 -22.92 -11.31 3.53
CA LYS A 128 -21.49 -11.54 3.30
C LYS A 128 -20.66 -10.51 4.08
N PRO A 129 -19.68 -10.91 4.88
CA PRO A 129 -18.81 -9.97 5.56
C PRO A 129 -17.92 -9.24 4.56
N VAL A 130 -17.84 -7.90 4.68
CA VAL A 130 -16.95 -7.02 3.92
C VAL A 130 -16.00 -6.35 4.90
N LEU A 131 -14.70 -6.40 4.63
CA LEU A 131 -13.67 -5.74 5.42
C LEU A 131 -12.91 -4.73 4.55
N ASN A 132 -12.56 -3.59 5.14
CA ASN A 132 -11.70 -2.57 4.54
C ASN A 132 -10.43 -2.45 5.38
N LEU A 133 -9.35 -3.10 4.98
CA LEU A 133 -8.18 -3.31 5.81
C LEU A 133 -6.96 -2.51 5.33
N GLY A 134 -6.35 -1.76 6.25
CA GLY A 134 -5.12 -1.01 6.00
C GLY A 134 -5.30 0.13 4.99
N GLY A 135 -6.50 0.71 4.92
CA GLY A 135 -6.76 1.91 4.13
C GLY A 135 -5.88 3.08 4.59
N GLY A 136 -5.54 4.01 3.69
CA GLY A 136 -4.73 5.17 4.03
C GLY A 136 -5.21 6.45 3.36
N ALA A 137 -4.65 7.58 3.80
CA ALA A 137 -4.85 8.88 3.18
C ALA A 137 -3.68 9.23 2.24
N CYS A 138 -3.98 10.02 1.20
CA CYS A 138 -2.99 10.54 0.27
C CYS A 138 -3.36 11.98 -0.10
N TYR A 139 -2.77 12.93 0.60
CA TYR A 139 -2.96 14.37 0.43
C TYR A 139 -1.61 15.08 0.37
N PRO A 140 -1.54 16.25 -0.29
CA PRO A 140 -0.33 17.07 -0.26
C PRO A 140 0.02 17.46 1.19
N LEU A 141 1.30 17.39 1.57
CA LEU A 141 1.74 17.71 2.93
C LEU A 141 1.49 19.17 3.30
N GLU A 142 1.55 20.07 2.33
CA GLU A 142 1.35 21.50 2.55
C GLU A 142 -0.14 21.88 2.70
N ARG A 143 -1.05 20.96 2.39
CA ARG A 143 -2.50 21.21 2.42
C ARG A 143 -3.24 20.00 2.98
N LEU A 144 -2.93 19.66 4.23
CA LEU A 144 -3.59 18.56 4.92
C LEU A 144 -5.02 18.96 5.31
N PRO A 145 -6.04 18.18 4.95
CA PRO A 145 -7.41 18.47 5.33
C PRO A 145 -7.68 18.08 6.79
N GLU A 146 -8.57 18.82 7.45
CA GLU A 146 -9.13 18.45 8.75
C GLU A 146 -10.34 17.53 8.60
N THR A 147 -11.11 17.75 7.52
CA THR A 147 -12.29 16.96 7.16
C THR A 147 -12.21 16.54 5.69
N LEU A 148 -13.12 15.70 5.23
CA LEU A 148 -13.24 15.38 3.81
C LEU A 148 -13.58 16.64 3.00
N VAL A 149 -13.00 16.74 1.81
CA VAL A 149 -12.88 18.00 1.05
C VAL A 149 -14.19 18.39 0.36
N ASN A 150 -15.11 17.42 0.16
CA ASN A 150 -16.39 17.66 -0.53
C ASN A 150 -17.43 16.60 -0.18
N ASP A 151 -18.69 16.95 -0.36
CA ASP A 151 -19.85 16.08 -0.06
C ASP A 151 -19.81 14.73 -0.81
N PRO A 152 -19.43 14.64 -2.11
CA PRO A 152 -19.36 13.36 -2.80
C PRO A 152 -18.32 12.38 -2.20
N ASP A 153 -17.17 12.89 -1.75
CA ASP A 153 -16.15 12.06 -1.09
C ASP A 153 -16.66 11.59 0.28
N GLU A 154 -17.32 12.47 1.02
CA GLU A 154 -17.92 12.12 2.31
C GLU A 154 -19.04 11.08 2.16
N GLU A 155 -19.93 11.22 1.17
CA GLU A 155 -20.95 10.24 0.85
C GLU A 155 -20.34 8.85 0.54
N PHE A 156 -19.28 8.83 -0.24
CA PHE A 156 -18.57 7.59 -0.59
C PHE A 156 -17.91 6.95 0.65
N VAL A 157 -17.30 7.75 1.51
CA VAL A 157 -16.69 7.25 2.76
C VAL A 157 -17.77 6.70 3.69
N ARG A 158 -18.91 7.37 3.83
CA ARG A 158 -20.06 6.86 4.59
C ARG A 158 -20.58 5.54 4.03
N LEU A 159 -20.63 5.39 2.70
CA LEU A 159 -20.97 4.12 2.05
C LEU A 159 -19.96 3.02 2.42
N MET A 160 -18.67 3.29 2.39
CA MET A 160 -17.65 2.32 2.80
C MET A 160 -17.81 1.92 4.27
N LEU A 161 -17.97 2.89 5.16
CA LEU A 161 -18.13 2.66 6.59
C LEU A 161 -19.40 1.85 6.93
N SER A 162 -20.53 2.16 6.29
CA SER A 162 -21.79 1.44 6.50
C SER A 162 -21.80 0.04 5.88
N THR A 163 -20.96 -0.21 4.87
CA THR A 163 -20.88 -1.50 4.18
C THR A 163 -19.89 -2.44 4.87
N ALA A 164 -18.74 -1.92 5.32
CA ALA A 164 -17.69 -2.73 5.93
C ALA A 164 -18.02 -3.05 7.40
N ARG A 165 -17.95 -4.34 7.76
CA ARG A 165 -18.05 -4.78 9.17
C ARG A 165 -16.83 -4.40 10.00
N LEU A 166 -15.69 -4.20 9.34
CA LEU A 166 -14.46 -3.70 9.94
C LEU A 166 -13.78 -2.80 8.92
N THR A 167 -13.42 -1.60 9.35
CA THR A 167 -12.48 -0.73 8.65
C THR A 167 -11.28 -0.51 9.55
N THR A 168 -10.07 -0.75 9.03
CA THR A 168 -8.81 -0.35 9.68
C THR A 168 -8.05 0.58 8.78
N VAL A 169 -7.35 1.53 9.36
CA VAL A 169 -6.51 2.48 8.62
C VAL A 169 -5.06 2.41 9.10
N ARG A 170 -4.14 2.84 8.24
CA ARG A 170 -2.70 2.70 8.46
C ARG A 170 -1.99 4.02 8.75
N ASP A 171 -2.71 5.10 8.86
CA ASP A 171 -2.17 6.43 9.20
C ASP A 171 -3.18 7.28 9.98
N PRO A 172 -2.70 8.20 10.84
CA PRO A 172 -3.55 9.05 11.68
C PRO A 172 -4.45 10.01 10.89
N LEU A 173 -4.01 10.47 9.70
CA LEU A 173 -4.83 11.35 8.86
C LEU A 173 -6.08 10.62 8.37
N ALA A 174 -5.91 9.38 7.89
CA ALA A 174 -7.05 8.56 7.49
C ALA A 174 -8.01 8.33 8.66
N GLY A 175 -7.50 8.10 9.88
CA GLY A 175 -8.33 7.98 11.08
C GLY A 175 -9.17 9.22 11.35
N ARG A 176 -8.56 10.42 11.31
CA ARG A 176 -9.28 11.70 11.48
C ARG A 176 -10.34 11.92 10.42
N LEU A 177 -10.02 11.69 9.14
CA LEU A 177 -10.96 11.87 8.04
C LEU A 177 -12.15 10.91 8.11
N LEU A 178 -11.96 9.67 8.55
CA LEU A 178 -13.07 8.74 8.79
C LEU A 178 -13.93 9.21 9.96
N SER A 179 -13.33 9.73 11.02
CA SER A 179 -14.05 10.27 12.17
C SER A 179 -14.88 11.49 11.79
N SER A 180 -14.39 12.37 10.91
CA SER A 180 -15.17 13.52 10.43
C SER A 180 -16.39 13.12 9.60
N ALA A 181 -16.36 11.94 8.95
CA ALA A 181 -17.51 11.35 8.26
C ALA A 181 -18.46 10.55 9.17
N GLY A 182 -18.26 10.60 10.49
CA GLY A 182 -19.08 9.92 11.48
C GLY A 182 -18.72 8.45 11.70
N GLY A 183 -17.53 8.00 11.28
CA GLY A 183 -17.04 6.64 11.48
C GLY A 183 -15.93 6.55 12.51
N ALA A 184 -15.67 5.33 12.97
CA ALA A 184 -14.50 5.00 13.78
C ALA A 184 -13.75 3.84 13.16
N ALA A 185 -12.44 4.00 13.04
CA ALA A 185 -11.55 2.95 12.54
C ALA A 185 -10.27 2.90 13.37
N PRO A 186 -9.85 1.74 13.86
CA PRO A 186 -8.55 1.61 14.50
C PRO A 186 -7.43 2.00 13.53
N VAL A 187 -6.51 2.82 14.03
CA VAL A 187 -5.28 3.17 13.33
C VAL A 187 -4.25 2.11 13.69
N LEU A 188 -3.91 1.24 12.75
CA LEU A 188 -2.95 0.16 12.94
C LEU A 188 -1.73 0.42 12.06
N CYS A 189 -0.56 -0.02 12.50
CA CYS A 189 0.62 0.04 11.63
C CYS A 189 0.37 -0.72 10.32
N CYS A 190 0.94 -0.21 9.21
CA CYS A 190 0.67 -0.74 7.88
C CYS A 190 0.98 -2.24 7.78
N PRO A 191 0.09 -3.06 7.22
CA PRO A 191 0.32 -4.50 7.06
C PRO A 191 1.56 -4.86 6.26
N ALA A 192 2.10 -3.93 5.46
CA ALA A 192 3.35 -4.13 4.73
C ALA A 192 4.54 -4.49 5.67
N LEU A 193 4.49 -4.02 6.93
CA LEU A 193 5.45 -4.39 7.98
C LEU A 193 5.47 -5.91 8.25
N LEU A 194 4.37 -6.59 8.04
CA LEU A 194 4.20 -8.02 8.29
C LEU A 194 4.64 -8.91 7.12
N ALA A 195 4.87 -8.33 5.95
CA ALA A 195 5.22 -9.09 4.75
C ALA A 195 6.53 -9.89 4.90
N GLY A 196 7.51 -9.32 5.59
CA GLY A 196 8.84 -9.91 5.82
C GLY A 196 8.94 -10.92 6.96
N GLN A 197 7.85 -11.22 7.68
CA GLN A 197 7.90 -12.01 8.92
C GLN A 197 8.50 -13.43 8.76
N ALA A 198 8.46 -14.02 7.57
CA ALA A 198 9.04 -15.34 7.32
C ALA A 198 10.53 -15.29 6.94
N TRP A 199 11.10 -14.12 6.71
CA TRP A 199 12.51 -13.96 6.33
C TRP A 199 13.37 -13.70 7.56
N VAL A 200 14.50 -14.40 7.60
CA VAL A 200 15.55 -14.16 8.59
C VAL A 200 16.54 -13.20 7.98
N VAL A 201 16.87 -12.16 8.72
CA VAL A 201 17.96 -11.22 8.38
C VAL A 201 19.30 -11.90 8.65
N ASP A 202 20.25 -11.71 7.76
CA ASP A 202 21.59 -12.21 7.98
C ASP A 202 22.19 -11.53 9.23
N ALA A 203 22.70 -12.34 10.17
CA ALA A 203 23.15 -11.85 11.47
C ALA A 203 24.35 -10.91 11.41
N ARG A 204 25.07 -10.88 10.27
CA ARG A 204 26.20 -9.97 10.06
C ARG A 204 25.78 -8.78 9.22
N PRO A 205 25.90 -7.57 9.75
CA PRO A 205 25.68 -6.37 8.94
C PRO A 205 26.72 -6.32 7.83
N THR A 206 26.24 -6.23 6.62
CA THR A 206 27.09 -5.90 5.47
C THR A 206 27.26 -4.39 5.38
N THR A 207 28.07 -3.92 4.45
CA THR A 207 28.15 -2.50 4.09
C THR A 207 27.08 -2.09 3.09
N LYS A 208 26.16 -2.97 2.71
CA LYS A 208 25.13 -2.74 1.72
C LYS A 208 24.05 -1.79 2.23
N VAL A 209 23.79 -0.75 1.47
CA VAL A 209 22.71 0.22 1.73
C VAL A 209 21.69 0.18 0.60
N VAL A 210 20.44 -0.11 0.92
CA VAL A 210 19.35 -0.08 -0.06
C VAL A 210 18.99 1.37 -0.36
N VAL A 211 19.15 1.78 -1.61
CA VAL A 211 18.72 3.10 -2.09
C VAL A 211 17.55 2.92 -3.05
N ASN A 212 16.40 3.47 -2.70
CA ASN A 212 15.26 3.53 -3.60
C ASN A 212 15.00 5.00 -3.99
N TYR A 213 15.15 5.31 -5.28
CA TYR A 213 15.05 6.66 -5.81
C TYR A 213 13.86 6.83 -6.73
N MET A 214 13.17 7.96 -6.57
CA MET A 214 12.13 8.45 -7.47
C MET A 214 12.40 9.91 -7.84
N ALA A 215 12.19 10.27 -9.09
CA ALA A 215 12.21 11.67 -9.51
C ALA A 215 11.20 12.47 -8.66
N GLY A 216 11.63 13.61 -8.11
CA GLY A 216 10.81 14.45 -7.24
C GLY A 216 10.43 13.81 -5.90
N ALA A 217 11.09 12.72 -5.48
CA ALA A 217 10.88 12.00 -4.22
C ALA A 217 9.46 11.42 -3.99
N GLY A 218 8.59 11.42 -4.99
CA GLY A 218 7.21 10.97 -4.80
C GLY A 218 6.52 10.49 -6.06
N HIS A 219 5.37 9.84 -5.86
CA HIS A 219 4.52 9.38 -6.96
C HIS A 219 3.54 10.44 -7.43
N TYR A 220 3.15 11.35 -6.54
CA TYR A 220 2.23 12.46 -6.79
C TYR A 220 2.92 13.78 -6.48
N ASP A 221 2.87 14.70 -7.41
CA ASP A 221 3.39 16.06 -7.27
C ASP A 221 2.44 16.93 -6.43
N TRP A 222 1.16 16.83 -6.64
CA TRP A 222 0.13 17.63 -5.96
C TRP A 222 0.29 19.14 -6.11
N ASP A 223 0.96 19.60 -7.16
CA ASP A 223 1.25 21.04 -7.39
C ASP A 223 1.94 21.72 -6.19
N GLN A 224 2.79 20.98 -5.48
CA GLN A 224 3.55 21.49 -4.32
C GLN A 224 4.86 22.15 -4.73
N ALA A 225 5.12 22.35 -6.02
CA ALA A 225 6.35 22.92 -6.55
C ALA A 225 7.62 22.21 -6.01
N VAL A 226 7.63 20.89 -6.05
CA VAL A 226 8.81 20.09 -5.72
C VAL A 226 9.83 20.22 -6.82
N ASP A 227 11.02 20.73 -6.50
CA ASP A 227 12.13 20.79 -7.45
C ASP A 227 12.81 19.42 -7.58
N ALA A 228 12.47 18.71 -8.67
CA ALA A 228 13.03 17.39 -8.95
C ALA A 228 14.55 17.43 -9.21
N ARG A 229 15.11 18.54 -9.74
CA ARG A 229 16.56 18.66 -9.98
C ARG A 229 17.31 18.91 -8.68
N GLN A 230 16.74 19.74 -7.81
CA GLN A 230 17.29 19.93 -6.47
C GLN A 230 17.30 18.60 -5.71
N TRP A 231 16.20 17.84 -5.73
CA TRP A 231 16.12 16.54 -5.11
C TRP A 231 17.14 15.55 -5.70
N GLU A 232 17.28 15.50 -7.02
CA GLU A 232 18.31 14.69 -7.66
C GLU A 232 19.70 15.05 -7.14
N THR A 233 20.01 16.35 -7.04
CA THR A 233 21.29 16.84 -6.54
C THR A 233 21.55 16.37 -5.10
N VAL A 234 20.54 16.47 -4.23
CA VAL A 234 20.61 15.96 -2.85
C VAL A 234 20.93 14.49 -2.83
N MET A 235 20.20 13.68 -3.62
CA MET A 235 20.40 12.23 -3.64
C MET A 235 21.75 11.82 -4.23
N ARG A 236 22.23 12.49 -5.29
CA ARG A 236 23.58 12.23 -5.83
C ARG A 236 24.67 12.50 -4.78
N LYS A 237 24.58 13.59 -4.03
CA LYS A 237 25.52 13.91 -2.95
C LYS A 237 25.41 12.90 -1.79
N THR A 238 24.20 12.50 -1.43
CA THR A 238 23.97 11.47 -0.39
C THR A 238 24.58 10.12 -0.80
N VAL A 239 24.39 9.69 -2.05
CA VAL A 239 24.98 8.45 -2.56
C VAL A 239 26.50 8.55 -2.61
N SER A 240 27.06 9.71 -3.01
CA SER A 240 28.52 9.93 -2.97
C SER A 240 29.07 9.89 -1.55
N TYR A 241 28.37 10.47 -0.58
CA TYR A 241 28.73 10.36 0.84
C TYR A 241 28.76 8.89 1.30
N LEU A 242 27.74 8.11 0.97
CA LEU A 242 27.72 6.69 1.30
C LEU A 242 28.95 5.95 0.76
N GLN A 243 29.29 6.17 -0.52
CA GLN A 243 30.45 5.53 -1.13
C GLN A 243 31.77 5.97 -0.46
N GLN A 244 31.94 7.26 -0.18
CA GLN A 244 33.13 7.81 0.48
C GLN A 244 33.30 7.31 1.93
N SER A 245 32.17 7.01 2.59
CA SER A 245 32.14 6.45 3.95
C SER A 245 32.25 4.92 3.98
N GLY A 246 32.58 4.27 2.84
CA GLY A 246 32.78 2.82 2.75
C GLY A 246 31.50 2.00 2.61
N TRP A 247 30.34 2.63 2.46
CA TRP A 247 29.09 1.95 2.19
C TRP A 247 28.99 1.50 0.72
N GLN A 248 28.20 0.47 0.48
CA GLN A 248 27.91 -0.08 -0.85
C GLN A 248 26.44 0.21 -1.22
N PRO A 249 26.14 1.36 -1.85
CA PRO A 249 24.80 1.64 -2.30
C PRO A 249 24.32 0.63 -3.32
N PHE A 250 23.13 0.07 -3.10
CA PHE A 250 22.43 -0.85 -3.97
C PHE A 250 21.08 -0.22 -4.39
N LEU A 251 20.92 0.07 -5.67
CA LEU A 251 19.74 0.75 -6.20
C LEU A 251 18.60 -0.26 -6.43
N LEU A 252 17.56 -0.20 -5.60
CA LEU A 252 16.43 -1.14 -5.67
C LEU A 252 15.17 -0.45 -6.20
N ALA A 253 14.81 -0.77 -7.43
CA ALA A 253 13.65 -0.22 -8.11
C ALA A 253 12.39 -1.08 -7.91
N HIS A 254 11.23 -0.42 -7.82
CA HIS A 254 9.93 -1.08 -7.72
C HIS A 254 9.26 -1.28 -9.10
N ASN A 255 9.70 -0.56 -10.11
CA ASN A 255 9.20 -0.67 -11.49
C ASN A 255 10.30 -0.39 -12.52
N GLN A 256 9.98 -0.63 -13.79
CA GLN A 256 10.95 -0.49 -14.89
C GLN A 256 11.41 0.96 -15.12
N LYS A 257 10.54 1.96 -14.84
CA LYS A 257 10.91 3.38 -15.00
C LYS A 257 11.95 3.79 -13.96
N GLU A 258 11.79 3.35 -12.72
CA GLU A 258 12.77 3.59 -11.66
C GLU A 258 14.10 2.90 -11.95
N LEU A 259 14.07 1.66 -12.47
CA LEU A 259 15.28 0.95 -12.86
C LEU A 259 16.05 1.67 -13.97
N ALA A 260 15.34 2.18 -14.99
CA ALA A 260 15.94 2.94 -16.07
C ALA A 260 16.56 4.26 -15.57
N LEU A 261 15.84 4.98 -14.71
CA LEU A 261 16.32 6.21 -14.08
C LEU A 261 17.55 5.95 -13.20
N ALA A 262 17.54 4.89 -12.41
CA ALA A 262 18.71 4.50 -11.61
C ALA A 262 19.93 4.17 -12.48
N ALA A 263 19.72 3.52 -13.64
CA ALA A 263 20.79 3.21 -14.58
C ALA A 263 21.39 4.48 -15.23
N GLU A 264 20.57 5.47 -15.49
CA GLU A 264 20.98 6.77 -16.05
C GLU A 264 21.79 7.60 -15.02
N LEU A 265 21.28 7.68 -13.79
CA LEU A 265 21.86 8.55 -12.77
C LEU A 265 23.12 7.97 -12.11
N TRP A 266 23.20 6.65 -11.98
CA TRP A 266 24.29 5.92 -11.32
C TRP A 266 24.67 4.67 -12.13
N PRO A 267 25.30 4.82 -13.32
CA PRO A 267 25.57 3.70 -14.21
C PRO A 267 26.48 2.63 -13.59
N ASP A 268 27.36 3.01 -12.70
CA ASP A 268 28.35 2.14 -12.08
C ASP A 268 27.88 1.42 -10.81
N LEU A 269 26.69 1.79 -10.28
CA LEU A 269 26.18 1.16 -9.06
C LEU A 269 25.39 -0.13 -9.37
N PRO A 270 25.51 -1.14 -8.49
CA PRO A 270 24.68 -2.32 -8.56
C PRO A 270 23.20 -1.94 -8.39
N ARG A 271 22.34 -2.56 -9.19
CA ARG A 271 20.91 -2.28 -9.20
C ARG A 271 20.09 -3.49 -9.56
N ALA A 272 18.86 -3.53 -9.05
CA ALA A 272 17.87 -4.53 -9.41
C ALA A 272 16.47 -3.95 -9.38
N ARG A 273 15.55 -4.65 -10.03
CA ARG A 273 14.11 -4.44 -9.87
C ARG A 273 13.53 -5.68 -9.18
N ALA A 274 12.84 -5.48 -8.09
CA ALA A 274 12.10 -6.55 -7.45
C ALA A 274 10.91 -6.99 -8.32
N THR A 275 10.79 -8.29 -8.57
CA THR A 275 9.75 -8.90 -9.40
C THR A 275 8.66 -9.59 -8.61
N SER A 276 8.91 -9.87 -7.33
CA SER A 276 7.97 -10.45 -6.37
C SER A 276 8.36 -10.04 -4.95
N VAL A 277 7.47 -10.28 -4.01
CA VAL A 277 7.71 -10.03 -2.57
C VAL A 277 8.91 -10.86 -2.08
N SER A 278 8.99 -12.15 -2.43
CA SER A 278 10.14 -12.99 -2.07
C SER A 278 11.43 -12.47 -2.67
N HIS A 279 11.44 -12.17 -3.96
CA HIS A 279 12.63 -11.63 -4.61
C HIS A 279 13.09 -10.30 -3.98
N TYR A 280 12.15 -9.44 -3.55
CA TYR A 280 12.51 -8.22 -2.83
C TYR A 280 13.27 -8.55 -1.53
N PHE A 281 12.72 -9.44 -0.71
CA PHE A 281 13.34 -9.79 0.57
C PHE A 281 14.68 -10.51 0.40
N ASP A 282 14.83 -11.35 -0.62
CA ASP A 282 16.11 -11.98 -0.95
C ASP A 282 17.17 -10.94 -1.33
N LEU A 283 16.77 -9.84 -1.98
CA LEU A 283 17.67 -8.75 -2.36
C LEU A 283 18.10 -7.86 -1.17
N VAL A 284 17.30 -7.77 -0.10
CA VAL A 284 17.53 -6.79 0.96
C VAL A 284 17.89 -7.39 2.31
N ARG A 285 17.76 -8.70 2.52
CA ARG A 285 17.95 -9.34 3.84
C ARG A 285 19.34 -9.15 4.48
N ASP A 286 20.33 -8.81 3.66
CA ASP A 286 21.71 -8.54 4.08
C ASP A 286 22.02 -7.03 4.18
N ALA A 287 21.05 -6.14 4.00
CA ALA A 287 21.29 -4.71 4.03
C ALA A 287 21.50 -4.18 5.47
N ALA A 288 22.37 -3.19 5.59
CA ALA A 288 22.61 -2.49 6.85
C ALA A 288 21.47 -1.54 7.20
N PHE A 289 21.02 -0.77 6.22
CA PHE A 289 19.89 0.17 6.32
C PHE A 289 19.39 0.58 4.92
N GLY A 290 18.34 1.42 4.86
CA GLY A 290 17.80 1.95 3.62
C GLY A 290 17.68 3.46 3.57
N VAL A 291 17.74 4.04 2.35
CA VAL A 291 17.34 5.42 2.03
C VAL A 291 16.29 5.34 0.93
N CYS A 292 15.03 5.64 1.26
CA CYS A 292 13.90 5.26 0.43
C CYS A 292 12.94 6.41 0.11
N ASN A 293 12.56 6.53 -1.17
CA ASN A 293 11.41 7.34 -1.60
C ASN A 293 10.11 6.53 -1.62
N ARG A 294 10.18 5.22 -1.85
CA ARG A 294 9.03 4.34 -1.76
C ARG A 294 8.73 4.00 -0.30
N LEU A 295 7.63 4.54 0.21
CA LEU A 295 7.21 4.39 1.61
C LEU A 295 7.07 2.92 2.02
N HIS A 296 6.54 2.08 1.13
CA HIS A 296 6.44 0.64 1.39
C HIS A 296 7.79 -0.09 1.33
N ALA A 297 8.83 0.48 0.69
CA ALA A 297 10.18 -0.05 0.80
C ALA A 297 10.67 0.08 2.26
N SER A 298 10.51 1.26 2.85
CA SER A 298 10.84 1.47 4.28
C SER A 298 10.02 0.58 5.20
N MET A 299 8.73 0.39 4.93
CA MET A 299 7.88 -0.52 5.71
C MET A 299 8.33 -1.99 5.60
N ALA A 300 8.72 -2.43 4.39
CA ALA A 300 9.19 -3.80 4.17
C ALA A 300 10.55 -4.04 4.85
N LEU A 301 11.48 -3.08 4.77
CA LEU A 301 12.75 -3.12 5.49
C LEU A 301 12.52 -3.15 7.00
N ALA A 302 11.67 -2.27 7.53
CA ALA A 302 11.31 -2.27 8.95
C ALA A 302 10.73 -3.61 9.41
N GLY A 303 9.96 -4.29 8.56
CA GLY A 303 9.45 -5.64 8.81
C GLY A 303 10.53 -6.71 8.96
N LEU A 304 11.72 -6.47 8.43
CA LEU A 304 12.92 -7.29 8.65
C LEU A 304 13.77 -6.83 9.85
N GLY A 305 13.43 -5.73 10.51
CA GLY A 305 14.28 -5.08 11.49
C GLY A 305 15.43 -4.30 10.86
N ILE A 306 15.36 -4.00 9.55
CA ILE A 306 16.34 -3.16 8.85
C ILE A 306 15.82 -1.72 8.89
N PRO A 307 16.49 -0.79 9.59
CA PRO A 307 16.03 0.57 9.68
C PRO A 307 16.21 1.32 8.36
N ALA A 308 15.38 2.34 8.13
CA ALA A 308 15.43 3.14 6.91
C ALA A 308 15.12 4.62 7.15
N ILE A 309 15.70 5.45 6.30
CA ILE A 309 15.37 6.87 6.17
C ILE A 309 14.38 7.00 5.02
N THR A 310 13.29 7.73 5.24
CA THR A 310 12.24 7.92 4.24
C THR A 310 12.13 9.38 3.82
N VAL A 311 12.09 9.63 2.52
CA VAL A 311 11.81 10.95 1.97
C VAL A 311 10.60 10.85 1.06
N GLY A 312 9.57 11.65 1.31
CA GLY A 312 8.32 11.62 0.56
C GLY A 312 7.71 12.99 0.33
N THR A 313 6.63 13.03 -0.46
CA THR A 313 5.96 14.27 -0.91
C THR A 313 4.55 14.43 -0.38
N ASP A 314 3.96 13.39 0.21
CA ASP A 314 2.54 13.40 0.60
C ASP A 314 2.28 12.73 1.95
N SER A 315 1.07 12.86 2.43
CA SER A 315 0.63 12.43 3.77
C SER A 315 0.85 10.95 4.08
N ARG A 316 1.14 10.11 3.08
CA ARG A 316 1.46 8.71 3.32
C ARG A 316 2.74 8.52 4.13
N ILE A 317 3.59 9.54 4.25
CA ILE A 317 4.75 9.49 5.16
C ILE A 317 4.34 9.24 6.61
N PHE A 318 3.13 9.65 7.02
CA PHE A 318 2.62 9.40 8.37
C PHE A 318 2.53 7.90 8.72
N MET A 319 2.31 7.06 7.70
CA MET A 319 2.36 5.61 7.87
C MET A 319 3.76 5.13 8.30
N VAL A 320 4.82 5.73 7.76
CA VAL A 320 6.20 5.41 8.14
C VAL A 320 6.56 6.06 9.47
N GLN A 321 6.10 7.26 9.75
CA GLN A 321 6.31 7.91 11.07
C GLN A 321 5.77 7.06 12.24
N MET A 322 4.70 6.29 12.04
CA MET A 322 4.20 5.34 13.04
C MET A 322 5.23 4.26 13.41
N THR A 323 6.23 4.03 12.58
CA THR A 323 7.32 3.10 12.89
C THR A 323 8.44 3.74 13.72
N GLY A 324 8.40 5.05 13.95
CA GLY A 324 9.45 5.80 14.64
C GLY A 324 10.74 6.00 13.84
N GLN A 325 10.77 5.61 12.56
CA GLN A 325 11.92 5.80 11.68
C GLN A 325 12.04 7.25 11.22
N PRO A 326 13.24 7.74 10.83
CA PRO A 326 13.43 9.07 10.27
C PRO A 326 12.63 9.27 9.00
N VAL A 327 11.81 10.33 8.97
CA VAL A 327 10.97 10.69 7.81
C VAL A 327 11.13 12.17 7.50
N PHE A 328 11.36 12.51 6.24
CA PHE A 328 11.51 13.86 5.77
C PHE A 328 10.49 14.19 4.66
N TYR A 329 9.95 15.40 4.71
CA TYR A 329 9.36 16.00 3.53
C TYR A 329 10.49 16.38 2.55
N VAL A 330 10.30 16.15 1.25
CA VAL A 330 11.36 16.35 0.25
C VAL A 330 11.97 17.75 0.26
N LYS A 331 11.17 18.79 0.52
CA LYS A 331 11.66 20.17 0.59
C LYS A 331 12.55 20.44 1.81
N ASP A 332 12.42 19.63 2.86
CA ASP A 332 13.23 19.72 4.08
C ASP A 332 14.42 18.77 4.07
N ALA A 333 14.51 17.88 3.08
CA ALA A 333 15.55 16.89 2.95
C ALA A 333 16.80 17.50 2.31
N THR A 334 17.73 18.00 3.15
CA THR A 334 19.05 18.45 2.72
C THR A 334 20.09 17.35 2.88
N VAL A 335 21.23 17.48 2.21
CA VAL A 335 22.35 16.52 2.34
C VAL A 335 22.77 16.35 3.80
N ASP A 336 22.98 17.48 4.51
CA ASP A 336 23.43 17.45 5.90
C ASP A 336 22.42 16.74 6.83
N ARG A 337 21.13 16.97 6.62
CA ARG A 337 20.07 16.29 7.40
C ARG A 337 20.01 14.79 7.11
N LEU A 338 20.19 14.40 5.84
CA LEU A 338 20.21 12.98 5.48
C LEU A 338 21.48 12.30 6.01
N VAL A 339 22.64 12.95 5.92
CA VAL A 339 23.90 12.44 6.48
C VAL A 339 23.79 12.28 7.99
N ALA A 340 23.32 13.30 8.71
CA ALA A 340 23.13 13.21 10.15
C ALA A 340 22.15 12.07 10.54
N ALA A 341 21.10 11.87 9.74
CA ALA A 341 20.18 10.76 9.97
C ALA A 341 20.81 9.39 9.68
N ILE A 342 21.68 9.27 8.66
CA ILE A 342 22.42 8.05 8.33
C ILE A 342 23.35 7.70 9.49
N ASP A 343 24.15 8.67 9.97
CA ASP A 343 25.12 8.46 11.04
C ASP A 343 24.44 8.06 12.34
N GLY A 344 23.38 8.80 12.74
CA GLY A 344 22.62 8.48 13.94
C GLY A 344 21.88 7.13 13.88
N LEU A 345 21.39 6.76 12.70
CA LEU A 345 20.73 5.48 12.49
C LEU A 345 21.75 4.31 12.57
N TRP A 346 22.96 4.50 12.06
CA TRP A 346 24.02 3.50 12.14
C TRP A 346 24.53 3.35 13.56
N GLU A 347 24.76 4.45 14.28
CA GLU A 347 25.18 4.43 15.69
C GLU A 347 24.23 3.63 16.58
N HIS A 348 22.92 3.70 16.31
CA HIS A 348 21.89 3.04 17.12
C HIS A 348 21.26 1.83 16.43
N ARG A 349 21.87 1.31 15.39
CA ARG A 349 21.30 0.30 14.48
C ARG A 349 20.73 -0.93 15.18
N GLU A 350 21.46 -1.49 16.16
CA GLU A 350 21.04 -2.71 16.86
C GLU A 350 19.77 -2.47 17.71
N ALA A 351 19.74 -1.35 18.43
CA ALA A 351 18.58 -0.94 19.20
C ALA A 351 17.37 -0.67 18.29
N GLU A 352 17.59 0.02 17.15
CA GLU A 352 16.55 0.27 16.16
C GLU A 352 16.04 -1.02 15.53
N SER A 353 16.91 -1.95 15.17
CA SER A 353 16.52 -3.26 14.64
C SER A 353 15.62 -4.00 15.62
N GLN A 354 16.01 -4.11 16.88
CA GLN A 354 15.22 -4.77 17.91
C GLN A 354 13.88 -4.07 18.15
N ARG A 355 13.87 -2.74 18.16
CA ARG A 355 12.65 -1.94 18.29
C ARG A 355 11.66 -2.19 17.15
N LEU A 356 12.16 -2.26 15.91
CA LEU A 356 11.36 -2.55 14.72
C LEU A 356 10.79 -3.97 14.73
N LEU A 357 11.57 -4.96 15.16
CA LEU A 357 11.09 -6.34 15.31
C LEU A 357 10.01 -6.45 16.38
N THR A 358 10.17 -5.74 17.50
CA THR A 358 9.15 -5.65 18.55
C THR A 358 7.86 -4.97 18.02
N LEU A 359 8.02 -3.87 17.28
CA LEU A 359 6.88 -3.19 16.64
C LEU A 359 6.16 -4.13 15.66
N ARG A 360 6.88 -4.90 14.87
CA ARG A 360 6.30 -5.90 13.96
C ARG A 360 5.46 -6.92 14.70
N GLU A 361 5.97 -7.47 15.81
CA GLU A 361 5.23 -8.44 16.62
C GLU A 361 3.97 -7.81 17.23
N ASN A 362 4.07 -6.62 17.80
CA ASN A 362 2.91 -5.91 18.33
C ASN A 362 1.87 -5.65 17.23
N THR A 363 2.32 -5.19 16.06
CA THR A 363 1.45 -4.98 14.90
C THR A 363 0.75 -6.28 14.47
N TRP A 364 1.48 -7.40 14.47
CA TRP A 364 0.92 -8.71 14.19
C TRP A 364 -0.21 -9.06 15.15
N GLN A 365 0.01 -8.94 16.45
CA GLN A 365 -1.00 -9.24 17.47
C GLN A 365 -2.22 -8.33 17.37
N GLU A 366 -2.03 -7.05 17.07
CA GLU A 366 -3.14 -6.11 16.85
C GLU A 366 -3.98 -6.50 15.63
N HIS A 367 -3.37 -6.78 14.48
CA HIS A 367 -4.12 -7.23 13.32
C HIS A 367 -4.89 -8.53 13.59
N LEU A 368 -4.29 -9.51 14.25
CA LEU A 368 -4.98 -10.74 14.63
C LEU A 368 -6.17 -10.48 15.55
N ARG A 369 -6.02 -9.57 16.54
CA ARG A 369 -7.11 -9.22 17.47
C ARG A 369 -8.34 -8.70 16.72
N TYR A 370 -8.16 -7.77 15.75
CA TYR A 370 -9.27 -7.22 14.98
C TYR A 370 -9.86 -8.20 13.96
N LEU A 371 -9.07 -9.11 13.43
CA LEU A 371 -9.53 -10.09 12.43
C LEU A 371 -10.22 -11.32 13.07
N ARG A 372 -9.86 -11.70 14.31
CA ARG A 372 -10.36 -12.88 14.99
C ARG A 372 -11.88 -13.06 14.96
N PRO A 373 -12.73 -12.02 15.17
CA PRO A 373 -14.19 -12.19 15.13
C PRO A 373 -14.74 -12.70 13.80
N PHE A 374 -14.05 -12.44 12.69
CA PHE A 374 -14.49 -12.80 11.34
C PHE A 374 -14.05 -14.21 10.93
N PHE A 375 -13.03 -14.75 11.56
CA PHE A 375 -12.50 -16.09 11.26
C PHE A 375 -12.90 -17.13 12.29
N GLY A 376 -13.26 -16.75 13.51
CA GLY A 376 -13.80 -17.65 14.52
C GLY A 376 -15.14 -18.29 14.11
N ALA A 377 -16.03 -17.51 13.52
CA ALA A 377 -17.33 -17.95 13.03
C ALA A 377 -17.24 -18.91 11.82
N LEU A 378 -16.17 -18.85 11.04
CA LEU A 378 -15.96 -19.72 9.87
C LEU A 378 -15.54 -21.14 10.26
N LYS A 379 -14.97 -21.33 11.47
CA LYS A 379 -14.61 -22.67 12.01
C LYS A 379 -15.83 -23.50 12.39
N THR A 380 -16.95 -22.86 12.73
CA THR A 380 -18.19 -23.54 13.15
C THR A 380 -19.11 -23.88 11.98
N ALA A 381 -18.85 -23.37 10.78
CA ALA A 381 -19.68 -23.58 9.60
C ALA A 381 -19.09 -24.60 8.59
N ALA A 382 -17.99 -25.26 8.92
CA ALA A 382 -17.51 -26.40 8.13
C ALA A 382 -18.32 -27.64 8.49
N PRO A 383 -18.91 -28.34 7.48
CA PRO A 383 -19.72 -29.55 7.72
C PRO A 383 -18.89 -30.72 8.27
#